data_82fcbaa97399920b140478f98fb5be2f
#
_entry.id   82fcbaa97399920b140478f98fb5be2f
#
_cell.length_a   1.000
_cell.length_b   1.000
_cell.length_c   1.000
_cell.angle_alpha   90.00
_cell.angle_beta   90.00
_cell.angle_gamma   90.00
#
_symmetry.space_group_name_H-M   'P 1'
#
loop_
_entity.id
_entity.type
_entity.pdbx_description
1 polymer ?
#
loop_
_entity_poly.entity_id
_entity_poly.type
_entity_poly.pdbx_seq_one_letter_code
_entity_poly.pdbx_strand_id
1 'polypeptide(L)'
;MNSSATLAESSARSHRYSDVEEPKAAGSTYTPENLADFVATQIVNAANFSTRKKIKVLDPAVGDGALLEALVSKLPEDIIRKVEVFGYDTNSIAVTNARERLEVKFPSVTFHLEERNFLQYVLQEQNDDLLTQQSTKQLFDLVIANPPYVRTQIIGAQQAQQLAKSFGLTGRVDLYYPFILSISKVLSPDGIAGVITSNRFMTTKSGQSVRRALLTQFELLHVWDLGDTKLFDAAVLPSVFLARGTTKHRTPHVVDVKYTSIYEAKSAEGTATTDILATLSARDSEVRSIPDGRHFLIRQGVLDNGGDPEGVWRVATETSDEWMDTVGRHTWDTFRRIGKIRVGVKSTADKVFIRSDWDAIPGGRPELVRPLITRHCAQRFKSAIPDKPSQRKEILYPHKSTETGRAAVD
;
A
#
# COMPACT_ATOMS: atom_id res chain seq x y z
N MET A 1 46.37 -33.19 -12.53
CA MET A 1 45.43 -32.98 -13.66
C MET A 1 44.04 -33.28 -13.09
N ASN A 2 43.08 -32.52 -12.94
CA ASN A 2 42.82 -31.10 -13.13
C ASN A 2 41.66 -30.69 -12.25
N SER A 3 41.89 -29.72 -11.50
CA SER A 3 40.87 -28.88 -10.84
C SER A 3 40.32 -27.92 -11.91
N SER A 4 39.04 -27.93 -12.21
CA SER A 4 38.31 -26.86 -12.94
C SER A 4 36.82 -27.19 -13.12
N ALA A 5 36.04 -27.31 -12.06
CA ALA A 5 34.58 -27.41 -12.20
C ALA A 5 33.79 -26.88 -10.97
N THR A 6 34.23 -25.80 -10.35
CA THR A 6 33.52 -25.28 -9.16
C THR A 6 33.39 -23.76 -9.10
N LEU A 7 33.23 -23.08 -10.24
CA LEU A 7 33.07 -21.62 -10.28
C LEU A 7 31.93 -21.11 -11.20
N ALA A 8 31.04 -21.98 -11.67
CA ALA A 8 29.95 -21.57 -12.59
C ALA A 8 28.56 -21.49 -11.94
N GLU A 9 28.32 -21.88 -10.71
CA GLU A 9 26.98 -21.92 -10.10
C GLU A 9 26.63 -20.73 -9.19
N SER A 10 27.55 -19.81 -8.92
CA SER A 10 27.26 -18.65 -8.07
C SER A 10 26.78 -17.41 -8.84
N SER A 11 26.87 -17.42 -10.19
CA SER A 11 26.57 -16.25 -11.02
C SER A 11 25.11 -16.15 -11.51
N ALA A 12 24.35 -17.22 -11.42
CA ALA A 12 22.97 -17.27 -11.94
C ALA A 12 21.90 -16.64 -11.04
N ARG A 13 22.23 -16.23 -9.80
CA ARG A 13 21.27 -15.57 -8.88
C ARG A 13 21.30 -14.04 -8.92
N SER A 14 22.27 -13.42 -9.56
CA SER A 14 22.42 -11.95 -9.59
C SER A 14 21.78 -11.28 -10.81
N HIS A 15 21.46 -12.02 -11.88
CA HIS A 15 21.02 -11.44 -13.15
C HIS A 15 19.54 -11.08 -13.29
N ARG A 16 18.70 -11.25 -12.25
CA ARG A 16 17.30 -10.82 -12.33
C ARG A 16 17.02 -9.38 -11.91
N TYR A 17 18.02 -8.66 -11.42
CA TYR A 17 17.86 -7.28 -10.92
C TYR A 17 18.88 -6.29 -11.50
N SER A 18 19.76 -6.71 -12.39
CA SER A 18 20.79 -5.84 -12.99
C SER A 18 20.29 -4.93 -14.12
N ASP A 19 19.06 -5.14 -14.62
CA ASP A 19 18.49 -4.37 -15.73
C ASP A 19 17.29 -3.49 -15.31
N VAL A 20 17.11 -3.25 -14.01
CA VAL A 20 16.10 -2.29 -13.53
C VAL A 20 16.78 -0.92 -13.48
N GLU A 21 16.31 0.01 -14.30
CA GLU A 21 16.75 1.42 -14.25
C GLU A 21 16.79 1.91 -12.79
N GLU A 22 17.84 2.63 -12.39
CA GLU A 22 18.07 3.09 -11.02
C GLU A 22 16.83 3.71 -10.32
N PRO A 23 15.95 4.49 -10.98
CA PRO A 23 14.72 5.00 -10.37
C PRO A 23 13.77 3.90 -9.89
N LYS A 24 13.65 2.79 -10.61
CA LYS A 24 12.79 1.65 -10.23
C LYS A 24 13.36 0.85 -9.07
N ALA A 25 14.65 0.78 -8.92
CA ALA A 25 15.32 0.10 -7.81
C ALA A 25 15.14 0.86 -6.49
N ALA A 26 15.08 2.19 -6.52
CA ALA A 26 14.85 3.04 -5.34
C ALA A 26 13.37 3.13 -4.92
N GLY A 27 12.44 2.56 -5.70
CA GLY A 27 11.00 2.63 -5.43
C GLY A 27 10.40 4.00 -5.68
N SER A 28 11.09 4.89 -6.37
CA SER A 28 10.55 6.18 -6.81
C SER A 28 9.45 5.94 -7.83
N THR A 29 8.24 6.34 -7.48
CA THR A 29 7.08 6.29 -8.38
C THR A 29 6.58 7.71 -8.53
N TYR A 30 6.68 8.27 -9.74
CA TYR A 30 6.10 9.59 -10.02
C TYR A 30 4.59 9.51 -9.86
N THR A 31 4.04 10.50 -9.16
CA THR A 31 2.59 10.59 -8.95
C THR A 31 1.94 11.19 -10.19
N PRO A 32 0.94 10.52 -10.81
CA PRO A 32 0.18 11.10 -11.89
C PRO A 32 -0.48 12.42 -11.48
N GLU A 33 -0.50 13.40 -12.38
CA GLU A 33 -0.99 14.75 -12.11
C GLU A 33 -2.44 14.77 -11.60
N ASN A 34 -3.32 13.99 -12.22
CA ASN A 34 -4.71 13.87 -11.79
C ASN A 34 -4.86 13.31 -10.37
N LEU A 35 -4.00 12.39 -9.96
CA LEU A 35 -4.01 11.86 -8.59
C LEU A 35 -3.44 12.87 -7.59
N ALA A 36 -2.38 13.59 -7.96
CA ALA A 36 -1.83 14.69 -7.15
C ALA A 36 -2.89 15.77 -6.92
N ASP A 37 -3.57 16.20 -7.98
CA ASP A 37 -4.68 17.15 -7.95
C ASP A 37 -5.86 16.70 -7.11
N PHE A 38 -6.22 15.42 -7.23
CA PHE A 38 -7.27 14.82 -6.41
C PHE A 38 -6.93 14.91 -4.92
N VAL A 39 -5.75 14.46 -4.51
CA VAL A 39 -5.34 14.46 -3.10
C VAL A 39 -5.22 15.89 -2.57
N ALA A 40 -4.62 16.78 -3.33
CA ALA A 40 -4.51 18.21 -2.99
C ALA A 40 -5.89 18.83 -2.74
N THR A 41 -6.85 18.57 -3.62
CA THR A 41 -8.23 19.05 -3.49
C THR A 41 -8.89 18.52 -2.20
N GLN A 42 -8.71 17.23 -1.87
CA GLN A 42 -9.26 16.66 -0.63
C GLN A 42 -8.64 17.31 0.62
N ILE A 43 -7.34 17.57 0.61
CA ILE A 43 -6.65 18.26 1.72
C ILE A 43 -7.22 19.67 1.91
N VAL A 44 -7.29 20.47 0.85
CA VAL A 44 -7.75 21.87 0.92
C VAL A 44 -9.21 21.94 1.38
N ASN A 45 -10.07 21.05 0.87
CA ASN A 45 -11.48 21.01 1.27
C ASN A 45 -11.69 20.63 2.74
N ALA A 46 -10.78 19.85 3.35
CA ALA A 46 -10.86 19.44 4.75
C ALA A 46 -10.17 20.43 5.70
N ALA A 47 -9.31 21.29 5.19
CA ALA A 47 -8.51 22.21 5.98
C ALA A 47 -9.32 23.42 6.45
N ASN A 48 -9.02 23.87 7.68
CA ASN A 48 -9.53 25.13 8.20
C ASN A 48 -8.38 26.14 8.34
N PHE A 49 -8.44 27.22 7.54
CA PHE A 49 -7.41 28.25 7.48
C PHE A 49 -7.69 29.48 8.37
N SER A 50 -8.89 29.60 8.94
CA SER A 50 -9.39 30.84 9.55
C SER A 50 -8.61 31.31 10.80
N THR A 51 -7.96 30.40 11.51
CA THR A 51 -7.25 30.69 12.78
C THR A 51 -5.74 30.78 12.65
N ARG A 52 -5.18 30.53 11.45
CA ARG A 52 -3.73 30.37 11.26
C ARG A 52 -3.09 31.62 10.66
N LYS A 53 -2.06 32.14 11.36
CA LYS A 53 -1.25 33.28 10.86
C LYS A 53 -0.19 32.83 9.85
N LYS A 54 0.35 31.63 10.02
CA LYS A 54 1.27 30.94 9.11
C LYS A 54 0.80 29.53 8.92
N ILE A 55 1.05 28.97 7.76
CA ILE A 55 0.66 27.61 7.37
C ILE A 55 1.90 26.88 6.87
N LYS A 56 2.26 25.81 7.54
CA LYS A 56 3.37 24.95 7.16
C LYS A 56 2.87 23.73 6.40
N VAL A 57 3.40 23.57 5.21
CA VAL A 57 3.09 22.46 4.30
C VAL A 57 4.29 21.52 4.26
N LEU A 58 4.06 20.22 4.27
CA LEU A 58 5.10 19.19 4.22
C LEU A 58 4.83 18.16 3.13
N ASP A 59 5.89 17.83 2.36
CA ASP A 59 6.01 16.55 1.67
C ASP A 59 7.25 15.80 2.20
N PRO A 60 7.08 14.65 2.88
CA PRO A 60 8.18 13.91 3.48
C PRO A 60 9.01 13.07 2.47
N ALA A 61 8.61 13.02 1.20
CA ALA A 61 9.27 12.29 0.11
C ALA A 61 9.03 13.04 -1.21
N VAL A 62 9.57 14.26 -1.30
CA VAL A 62 9.15 15.31 -2.23
C VAL A 62 9.36 14.94 -3.71
N GLY A 63 10.29 14.03 -4.02
CA GLY A 63 10.60 13.66 -5.40
C GLY A 63 10.86 14.89 -6.28
N ASP A 64 10.15 14.99 -7.40
CA ASP A 64 10.23 16.13 -8.34
C ASP A 64 9.30 17.31 -7.98
N GLY A 65 8.63 17.27 -6.81
CA GLY A 65 7.77 18.33 -6.31
C GLY A 65 6.33 18.34 -6.84
N ALA A 66 5.91 17.34 -7.61
CA ALA A 66 4.58 17.31 -8.22
C ALA A 66 3.41 17.41 -7.21
N LEU A 67 3.52 16.74 -6.06
CA LEU A 67 2.50 16.80 -5.01
C LEU A 67 2.43 18.18 -4.37
N LEU A 68 3.58 18.79 -4.06
CA LEU A 68 3.63 20.14 -3.51
C LEU A 68 3.09 21.16 -4.49
N GLU A 69 3.43 21.03 -5.78
CA GLU A 69 2.90 21.89 -6.83
C GLU A 69 1.37 21.80 -6.89
N ALA A 70 0.81 20.60 -6.90
CA ALA A 70 -0.63 20.39 -6.90
C ALA A 70 -1.28 21.02 -5.66
N LEU A 71 -0.70 20.81 -4.46
CA LEU A 71 -1.28 21.32 -3.22
C LEU A 71 -1.24 22.84 -3.17
N VAL A 72 -0.10 23.47 -3.47
CA VAL A 72 0.04 24.94 -3.45
C VAL A 72 -0.87 25.58 -4.49
N SER A 73 -1.04 24.97 -5.68
CA SER A 73 -1.95 25.46 -6.73
C SER A 73 -3.43 25.47 -6.31
N LYS A 74 -3.83 24.65 -5.35
CA LYS A 74 -5.23 24.59 -4.87
C LYS A 74 -5.51 25.50 -3.69
N LEU A 75 -4.47 26.09 -3.08
CA LEU A 75 -4.66 26.99 -1.95
C LEU A 75 -5.28 28.31 -2.38
N PRO A 76 -6.16 28.92 -1.56
CA PRO A 76 -6.67 30.26 -1.82
C PRO A 76 -5.55 31.30 -1.85
N GLU A 77 -5.70 32.37 -2.67
CA GLU A 77 -4.65 33.39 -2.85
C GLU A 77 -4.24 34.09 -1.56
N ASP A 78 -5.20 34.37 -0.68
CA ASP A 78 -4.95 34.98 0.64
C ASP A 78 -4.19 34.04 1.60
N ILE A 79 -4.25 32.77 1.35
CA ILE A 79 -3.55 31.71 2.11
C ILE A 79 -2.13 31.52 1.59
N ILE A 80 -1.90 31.52 0.29
CA ILE A 80 -0.58 31.29 -0.33
C ILE A 80 0.49 32.22 0.28
N ARG A 81 0.16 33.47 0.56
CA ARG A 81 1.09 34.46 1.17
C ARG A 81 1.52 34.12 2.61
N LYS A 82 0.86 33.18 3.26
CA LYS A 82 1.15 32.74 4.63
C LYS A 82 1.82 31.37 4.68
N VAL A 83 2.10 30.79 3.50
CA VAL A 83 2.59 29.42 3.38
C VAL A 83 4.10 29.35 3.42
N GLU A 84 4.60 28.43 4.23
CA GLU A 84 5.98 27.95 4.21
C GLU A 84 5.96 26.45 3.86
N VAL A 85 6.70 26.08 2.83
CA VAL A 85 6.69 24.71 2.29
C VAL A 85 7.98 24.00 2.63
N PHE A 86 7.84 22.78 3.13
CA PHE A 86 8.95 21.91 3.52
C PHE A 86 8.88 20.62 2.69
N GLY A 87 10.04 20.17 2.22
CA GLY A 87 10.14 18.93 1.47
C GLY A 87 11.45 18.22 1.75
N TYR A 88 11.39 16.92 1.91
CA TYR A 88 12.54 16.06 2.15
C TYR A 88 12.62 14.97 1.09
N ASP A 89 13.82 14.70 0.60
CA ASP A 89 14.11 13.52 -0.22
C ASP A 89 15.56 13.10 0.02
N THR A 90 15.87 11.86 -0.20
CA THR A 90 17.26 11.34 -0.13
C THR A 90 18.01 11.50 -1.45
N ASN A 91 17.33 11.92 -2.52
CA ASN A 91 17.89 12.15 -3.84
C ASN A 91 18.09 13.66 -4.08
N SER A 92 19.34 14.11 -4.10
CA SER A 92 19.71 15.51 -4.31
C SER A 92 19.25 16.07 -5.65
N ILE A 93 19.25 15.26 -6.72
CA ILE A 93 18.78 15.67 -8.05
C ILE A 93 17.29 15.94 -8.02
N ALA A 94 16.51 15.05 -7.38
CA ALA A 94 15.07 15.24 -7.24
C ALA A 94 14.75 16.53 -6.45
N VAL A 95 15.47 16.79 -5.35
CA VAL A 95 15.30 18.02 -4.55
C VAL A 95 15.63 19.27 -5.37
N THR A 96 16.67 19.25 -6.20
CA THR A 96 17.05 20.35 -7.08
C THR A 96 15.96 20.63 -8.11
N ASN A 97 15.48 19.59 -8.80
CA ASN A 97 14.42 19.70 -9.79
C ASN A 97 13.11 20.22 -9.16
N ALA A 98 12.76 19.72 -7.97
CA ALA A 98 11.60 20.20 -7.23
C ALA A 98 11.72 21.67 -6.88
N ARG A 99 12.90 22.12 -6.44
CA ARG A 99 13.16 23.54 -6.12
C ARG A 99 12.97 24.42 -7.33
N GLU A 100 13.65 24.12 -8.45
CA GLU A 100 13.54 24.89 -9.69
C GLU A 100 12.09 24.98 -10.17
N ARG A 101 11.37 23.87 -10.18
CA ARG A 101 9.96 23.80 -10.57
C ARG A 101 9.06 24.65 -9.70
N LEU A 102 9.21 24.57 -8.38
CA LEU A 102 8.30 25.22 -7.43
C LEU A 102 8.61 26.72 -7.28
N GLU A 103 9.87 27.13 -7.21
CA GLU A 103 10.25 28.53 -7.08
C GLU A 103 9.88 29.35 -8.32
N VAL A 104 9.99 28.76 -9.52
CA VAL A 104 9.54 29.41 -10.77
C VAL A 104 8.04 29.61 -10.78
N LYS A 105 7.27 28.62 -10.34
CA LYS A 105 5.80 28.67 -10.39
C LYS A 105 5.20 29.52 -9.27
N PHE A 106 5.82 29.54 -8.09
CA PHE A 106 5.31 30.20 -6.89
C PHE A 106 6.34 31.13 -6.25
N PRO A 107 6.74 32.22 -6.90
CA PRO A 107 7.83 33.09 -6.44
C PRO A 107 7.55 33.80 -5.11
N SER A 108 6.30 33.83 -4.65
CA SER A 108 5.90 34.43 -3.38
C SER A 108 5.92 33.45 -2.19
N VAL A 109 6.19 32.17 -2.43
CA VAL A 109 6.17 31.11 -1.41
C VAL A 109 7.60 30.80 -0.97
N THR A 110 7.80 30.61 0.33
CA THR A 110 9.09 30.19 0.88
C THR A 110 9.20 28.66 0.88
N PHE A 111 10.23 28.14 0.22
CA PHE A 111 10.49 26.72 0.11
C PHE A 111 11.74 26.32 0.91
N HIS A 112 11.60 25.32 1.77
CA HIS A 112 12.65 24.65 2.55
C HIS A 112 12.75 23.20 2.05
N LEU A 113 13.45 22.99 0.93
CA LEU A 113 13.63 21.68 0.34
C LEU A 113 15.05 21.17 0.66
N GLU A 114 15.15 20.00 1.28
CA GLU A 114 16.41 19.46 1.78
C GLU A 114 16.66 18.03 1.30
N GLU A 115 17.91 17.74 0.91
CA GLU A 115 18.40 16.37 0.79
C GLU A 115 18.55 15.78 2.19
N ARG A 116 17.50 15.12 2.67
CA ARG A 116 17.44 14.58 4.02
C ARG A 116 16.53 13.37 4.11
N ASN A 117 16.91 12.41 4.93
CA ASN A 117 16.03 11.28 5.26
C ASN A 117 15.01 11.71 6.34
N PHE A 118 13.75 11.87 5.93
CA PHE A 118 12.65 12.29 6.80
C PHE A 118 12.45 11.39 8.03
N LEU A 119 12.60 10.08 7.88
CA LEU A 119 12.43 9.14 9.00
C LEU A 119 13.53 9.34 10.06
N GLN A 120 14.76 9.59 9.63
CA GLN A 120 15.87 9.91 10.55
C GLN A 120 15.67 11.26 11.21
N TYR A 121 15.20 12.27 10.46
CA TYR A 121 14.86 13.59 11.00
C TYR A 121 13.86 13.46 12.16
N VAL A 122 12.73 12.75 11.95
CA VAL A 122 11.69 12.58 12.99
C VAL A 122 12.22 11.81 14.21
N LEU A 123 13.10 10.83 14.02
CA LEU A 123 13.70 10.08 15.13
C LEU A 123 14.72 10.94 15.93
N GLN A 124 15.48 11.82 15.27
CA GLN A 124 16.39 12.76 15.92
C GLN A 124 15.63 13.77 16.78
N GLU A 125 14.61 14.44 16.22
CA GLU A 125 13.75 15.38 16.95
C GLU A 125 13.14 14.75 18.23
N GLN A 126 12.72 13.47 18.16
CA GLN A 126 12.21 12.78 19.36
C GLN A 126 13.26 12.53 20.43
N ASN A 127 14.49 12.23 20.05
CA ASN A 127 15.58 12.05 21.01
C ASN A 127 15.97 13.38 21.66
N ASP A 128 15.99 14.47 20.89
CA ASP A 128 16.29 15.81 21.37
C ASP A 128 15.21 16.32 22.34
N ASP A 129 13.92 16.10 22.04
CA ASP A 129 12.79 16.40 22.94
C ASP A 129 12.91 15.66 24.28
N LEU A 130 13.35 14.40 24.27
CA LEU A 130 13.54 13.60 25.48
C LEU A 130 14.72 14.10 26.32
N LEU A 131 15.79 14.63 25.71
CA LEU A 131 16.97 15.11 26.39
C LEU A 131 16.77 16.52 26.94
N THR A 132 16.11 17.40 26.19
CA THR A 132 15.97 18.82 26.53
C THR A 132 14.73 19.14 27.36
N GLN A 133 13.75 18.21 27.43
CA GLN A 133 12.41 18.39 28.01
C GLN A 133 11.63 19.59 27.42
N GLN A 134 12.08 20.11 26.29
CA GLN A 134 11.42 21.16 25.53
C GLN A 134 11.06 20.60 24.16
N SER A 135 9.78 20.66 23.83
CA SER A 135 9.34 20.29 22.48
C SER A 135 9.74 21.39 21.51
N THR A 136 10.85 21.18 20.81
CA THR A 136 11.29 22.01 19.68
C THR A 136 10.65 21.57 18.37
N LYS A 137 9.73 20.63 18.45
CA LYS A 137 9.16 19.89 17.34
C LYS A 137 8.45 20.79 16.34
N GLN A 138 8.96 20.77 15.12
CA GLN A 138 8.28 21.43 14.02
C GLN A 138 7.01 20.66 13.64
N LEU A 139 5.86 21.32 13.75
CA LEU A 139 4.56 20.77 13.35
C LEU A 139 4.12 21.39 12.02
N PHE A 140 3.41 20.59 11.22
CA PHE A 140 2.91 20.95 9.90
C PHE A 140 1.39 20.95 9.88
N ASP A 141 0.83 21.93 9.18
CA ASP A 141 -0.62 22.13 9.10
C ASP A 141 -1.24 21.33 7.96
N LEU A 142 -0.50 21.17 6.88
CA LEU A 142 -0.89 20.35 5.74
C LEU A 142 0.25 19.38 5.41
N VAL A 143 -0.09 18.13 5.19
CA VAL A 143 0.85 17.11 4.73
C VAL A 143 0.27 16.45 3.48
N ILE A 144 1.05 16.43 2.40
CA ILE A 144 0.76 15.63 1.21
C ILE A 144 1.92 14.68 0.99
N ALA A 145 1.65 13.40 0.72
CA ALA A 145 2.73 12.42 0.66
C ALA A 145 2.41 11.26 -0.29
N ASN A 146 3.43 10.81 -1.01
CA ASN A 146 3.46 9.51 -1.70
C ASN A 146 4.75 8.77 -1.30
N PRO A 147 4.80 8.16 -0.09
CA PRO A 147 5.99 7.48 0.39
C PRO A 147 6.39 6.30 -0.49
N PRO A 148 7.69 5.93 -0.56
CA PRO A 148 8.16 4.84 -1.40
C PRO A 148 7.57 3.48 -1.00
N TYR A 149 7.11 2.68 -2.00
CA TYR A 149 6.49 1.35 -1.79
C TYR A 149 7.49 0.20 -1.77
N VAL A 150 8.70 0.46 -1.32
CA VAL A 150 9.78 -0.52 -1.28
C VAL A 150 9.58 -1.46 -0.10
N ARG A 151 9.71 -2.76 -0.34
CA ARG A 151 9.80 -3.73 0.75
C ARG A 151 11.13 -3.54 1.47
N THR A 152 11.13 -3.49 2.78
CA THR A 152 12.33 -3.32 3.60
C THR A 152 13.41 -4.38 3.35
N GLN A 153 13.08 -5.48 2.68
CA GLN A 153 14.06 -6.49 2.24
C GLN A 153 15.09 -5.95 1.22
N ILE A 154 14.76 -4.87 0.50
CA ILE A 154 15.65 -4.26 -0.52
C ILE A 154 16.70 -3.37 0.16
N ILE A 155 16.36 -2.72 1.28
CA ILE A 155 17.30 -1.87 2.05
C ILE A 155 18.24 -2.68 2.96
N GLY A 156 18.19 -4.01 2.91
CA GLY A 156 18.96 -4.92 3.73
C GLY A 156 18.25 -5.32 5.04
N ALA A 157 18.41 -6.57 5.43
CA ALA A 157 17.67 -7.14 6.56
C ALA A 157 17.95 -6.42 7.88
N GLN A 158 19.19 -5.99 8.11
CA GLN A 158 19.60 -5.33 9.35
C GLN A 158 18.99 -3.92 9.45
N GLN A 159 19.07 -3.11 8.40
CA GLN A 159 18.48 -1.77 8.38
C GLN A 159 16.96 -1.83 8.49
N ALA A 160 16.31 -2.79 7.80
CA ALA A 160 14.89 -3.03 7.91
C ALA A 160 14.44 -3.36 9.33
N GLN A 161 15.19 -4.22 10.02
CA GLN A 161 14.89 -4.61 11.39
C GLN A 161 15.11 -3.46 12.37
N GLN A 162 16.16 -2.69 12.18
CA GLN A 162 16.44 -1.51 13.02
C GLN A 162 15.35 -0.46 12.84
N LEU A 163 14.96 -0.16 11.60
CA LEU A 163 13.88 0.78 11.29
C LEU A 163 12.54 0.30 11.90
N ALA A 164 12.19 -0.96 11.71
CA ALA A 164 10.97 -1.53 12.30
C ALA A 164 10.97 -1.39 13.83
N LYS A 165 12.09 -1.69 14.49
CA LYS A 165 12.24 -1.56 15.94
C LYS A 165 12.06 -0.10 16.41
N SER A 166 12.66 0.87 15.70
CA SER A 166 12.59 2.31 16.04
C SER A 166 11.15 2.85 15.97
N PHE A 167 10.29 2.23 15.15
CA PHE A 167 8.89 2.60 15.02
C PHE A 167 7.91 1.60 15.68
N GLY A 168 8.41 0.65 16.47
CA GLY A 168 7.55 -0.35 17.15
C GLY A 168 6.80 -1.29 16.20
N LEU A 169 7.31 -1.46 14.96
CA LEU A 169 6.72 -2.31 13.95
C LEU A 169 7.25 -3.74 14.05
N THR A 170 6.41 -4.72 13.72
CA THR A 170 6.75 -6.15 13.78
C THR A 170 6.51 -6.84 12.44
N GLY A 171 7.31 -7.88 12.16
CA GLY A 171 7.17 -8.68 10.94
C GLY A 171 7.78 -8.05 9.69
N ARG A 172 7.23 -8.40 8.53
CA ARG A 172 7.68 -7.84 7.24
C ARG A 172 7.00 -6.48 7.03
N VAL A 173 7.78 -5.43 7.13
CA VAL A 173 7.33 -4.04 7.05
C VAL A 173 7.58 -3.50 5.66
N ASP A 174 6.60 -2.84 5.05
CA ASP A 174 6.80 -2.03 3.86
C ASP A 174 7.26 -0.62 4.29
N LEU A 175 8.12 0.03 3.52
CA LEU A 175 8.79 1.29 3.91
C LEU A 175 7.80 2.44 4.20
N TYR A 176 6.64 2.47 3.56
CA TYR A 176 5.64 3.51 3.83
C TYR A 176 5.01 3.43 5.23
N TYR A 177 5.13 2.30 5.97
CA TYR A 177 4.61 2.20 7.33
C TYR A 177 5.28 3.20 8.30
N PRO A 178 6.63 3.24 8.41
CA PRO A 178 7.28 4.25 9.24
C PRO A 178 7.01 5.68 8.77
N PHE A 179 6.77 5.94 7.47
CA PHE A 179 6.34 7.27 7.01
C PHE A 179 5.00 7.67 7.61
N ILE A 180 3.99 6.80 7.58
CA ILE A 180 2.68 7.07 8.21
C ILE A 180 2.83 7.38 9.69
N LEU A 181 3.64 6.57 10.43
CA LEU A 181 3.89 6.78 11.85
C LEU A 181 4.67 8.09 12.10
N SER A 182 5.56 8.48 11.21
CA SER A 182 6.30 9.74 11.31
C SER A 182 5.39 10.94 11.04
N ILE A 183 4.49 10.85 10.05
CA ILE A 183 3.51 11.89 9.76
C ILE A 183 2.63 12.17 10.98
N SER A 184 2.17 11.14 11.72
CA SER A 184 1.36 11.35 12.93
C SER A 184 2.07 12.14 14.01
N LYS A 185 3.40 12.11 14.01
CA LYS A 185 4.22 12.80 15.01
C LYS A 185 4.50 14.25 14.68
N VAL A 186 4.40 14.63 13.42
CA VAL A 186 4.70 15.98 12.92
C VAL A 186 3.46 16.74 12.43
N LEU A 187 2.33 16.07 12.28
CA LEU A 187 1.07 16.72 11.92
C LEU A 187 0.56 17.53 13.11
N SER A 188 0.27 18.81 12.91
CA SER A 188 -0.29 19.66 13.94
C SER A 188 -1.72 19.22 14.32
N PRO A 189 -2.16 19.52 15.55
CA PRO A 189 -3.58 19.38 15.87
C PRO A 189 -4.45 20.14 14.86
N ASP A 190 -5.52 19.49 14.40
CA ASP A 190 -6.41 20.00 13.32
C ASP A 190 -5.72 20.18 11.95
N GLY A 191 -4.43 19.81 11.82
CA GLY A 191 -3.76 19.73 10.54
C GLY A 191 -4.31 18.59 9.69
N ILE A 192 -4.20 18.69 8.37
CA ILE A 192 -4.74 17.69 7.43
C ILE A 192 -3.62 16.99 6.70
N ALA A 193 -3.66 15.67 6.68
CA ALA A 193 -2.75 14.82 5.89
C ALA A 193 -3.53 14.05 4.82
N GLY A 194 -3.08 14.15 3.57
CA GLY A 194 -3.51 13.31 2.46
C GLY A 194 -2.34 12.44 1.98
N VAL A 195 -2.46 11.13 2.11
CA VAL A 195 -1.34 10.22 1.86
C VAL A 195 -1.74 9.14 0.87
N ILE A 196 -0.96 9.05 -0.21
CA ILE A 196 -1.05 7.98 -1.19
C ILE A 196 -0.24 6.79 -0.66
N THR A 197 -0.79 5.60 -0.73
CA THR A 197 -0.13 4.38 -0.23
C THR A 197 -0.61 3.14 -1.00
N SER A 198 0.00 1.99 -0.72
CA SER A 198 -0.54 0.72 -1.21
C SER A 198 -1.73 0.26 -0.36
N ASN A 199 -2.81 -0.21 -1.00
CA ASN A 199 -3.98 -0.75 -0.29
C ASN A 199 -3.71 -2.05 0.50
N ARG A 200 -2.52 -2.63 0.35
CA ARG A 200 -2.14 -3.89 1.02
C ARG A 200 -2.25 -3.84 2.54
N PHE A 201 -2.03 -2.68 3.17
CA PHE A 201 -2.17 -2.58 4.62
C PHE A 201 -3.59 -2.86 5.09
N MET A 202 -4.61 -2.63 4.26
CA MET A 202 -6.01 -2.80 4.62
C MET A 202 -6.38 -4.26 4.93
N THR A 203 -5.72 -5.22 4.26
CA THR A 203 -6.12 -6.63 4.33
C THR A 203 -5.03 -7.57 4.82
N THR A 204 -3.75 -7.17 4.76
CA THR A 204 -2.63 -8.05 5.13
C THR A 204 -2.41 -8.11 6.63
N LYS A 205 -1.82 -9.23 7.10
CA LYS A 205 -1.40 -9.37 8.50
C LYS A 205 -0.33 -8.35 8.90
N SER A 206 0.61 -8.04 8.02
CA SER A 206 1.65 -7.04 8.27
C SER A 206 1.08 -5.61 8.36
N GLY A 207 -0.10 -5.35 7.83
CA GLY A 207 -0.78 -4.05 7.92
C GLY A 207 -1.49 -3.78 9.24
N GLN A 208 -1.58 -4.73 10.16
CA GLN A 208 -2.29 -4.58 11.44
C GLN A 208 -1.81 -3.36 12.24
N SER A 209 -0.49 -3.18 12.35
CA SER A 209 0.09 -2.04 13.08
C SER A 209 -0.26 -0.69 12.44
N VAL A 210 -0.31 -0.62 11.10
CA VAL A 210 -0.71 0.60 10.38
C VAL A 210 -2.19 0.89 10.58
N ARG A 211 -3.06 -0.12 10.46
CA ARG A 211 -4.50 0.06 10.71
C ARG A 211 -4.77 0.57 12.12
N ARG A 212 -4.13 -0.04 13.13
CA ARG A 212 -4.20 0.44 14.50
C ARG A 212 -3.71 1.88 14.62
N ALA A 213 -2.54 2.21 14.05
CA ALA A 213 -1.96 3.55 14.12
C ALA A 213 -2.86 4.60 13.48
N LEU A 214 -3.42 4.33 12.30
CA LEU A 214 -4.35 5.24 11.63
C LEU A 214 -5.59 5.52 12.49
N LEU A 215 -6.10 4.54 13.22
CA LEU A 215 -7.28 4.71 14.09
C LEU A 215 -6.96 5.35 15.46
N THR A 216 -5.71 5.27 15.94
CA THR A 216 -5.33 5.75 17.28
C THR A 216 -4.60 7.06 17.29
N GLN A 217 -3.82 7.34 16.22
CA GLN A 217 -2.92 8.50 16.14
C GLN A 217 -3.48 9.63 15.26
N PHE A 218 -4.54 9.36 14.51
CA PHE A 218 -5.22 10.32 13.66
C PHE A 218 -6.73 10.29 13.90
N GLU A 219 -7.39 11.34 13.47
CA GLU A 219 -8.80 11.31 13.11
C GLU A 219 -8.90 10.99 11.63
N LEU A 220 -9.17 9.73 11.31
CA LEU A 220 -9.33 9.29 9.93
C LEU A 220 -10.65 9.81 9.37
N LEU A 221 -10.60 10.54 8.26
CA LEU A 221 -11.75 11.21 7.64
C LEU A 221 -12.30 10.41 6.46
N HIS A 222 -11.42 9.94 5.58
CA HIS A 222 -11.81 9.20 4.38
C HIS A 222 -10.69 8.25 3.94
N VAL A 223 -11.10 7.11 3.40
CA VAL A 223 -10.20 6.14 2.74
C VAL A 223 -10.72 5.88 1.34
N TRP A 224 -9.84 6.01 0.35
CA TRP A 224 -10.10 5.62 -1.04
C TRP A 224 -9.23 4.41 -1.39
N ASP A 225 -9.85 3.30 -1.68
CA ASP A 225 -9.20 2.13 -2.27
C ASP A 225 -9.34 2.21 -3.80
N LEU A 226 -8.27 2.63 -4.45
CA LEU A 226 -8.26 2.90 -5.89
C LEU A 226 -8.08 1.62 -6.74
N GLY A 227 -8.02 0.46 -6.08
CA GLY A 227 -8.08 -0.85 -6.74
C GLY A 227 -7.13 -1.00 -7.92
N ASP A 228 -7.65 -1.59 -8.99
CA ASP A 228 -6.93 -1.91 -10.23
C ASP A 228 -7.05 -0.85 -11.32
N THR A 229 -7.22 0.42 -10.95
CA THR A 229 -7.36 1.55 -11.88
C THR A 229 -6.16 1.78 -12.78
N LYS A 230 -5.01 1.17 -12.48
CA LYS A 230 -3.74 1.32 -13.22
C LYS A 230 -3.28 2.78 -13.31
N LEU A 231 -3.49 3.55 -12.25
CA LEU A 231 -3.00 4.92 -12.14
C LEU A 231 -1.48 5.01 -12.10
N PHE A 232 -0.80 3.92 -11.76
CA PHE A 232 0.65 3.81 -11.77
C PHE A 232 1.10 2.70 -12.73
N ASP A 233 2.26 2.88 -13.35
CA ASP A 233 2.92 1.82 -14.15
C ASP A 233 3.42 0.65 -13.28
N ALA A 234 3.50 0.84 -11.98
CA ALA A 234 3.90 -0.19 -11.02
C ALA A 234 2.73 -1.15 -10.72
N ALA A 235 3.05 -2.43 -10.46
CA ALA A 235 2.09 -3.46 -10.05
C ALA A 235 1.61 -3.28 -8.59
N VAL A 236 1.28 -2.05 -8.21
CA VAL A 236 0.78 -1.67 -6.88
C VAL A 236 -0.65 -1.19 -7.02
N LEU A 237 -1.52 -1.71 -6.18
CA LEU A 237 -2.88 -1.22 -6.06
C LEU A 237 -2.87 -0.02 -5.09
N PRO A 238 -3.11 1.21 -5.60
CA PRO A 238 -3.00 2.40 -4.79
C PRO A 238 -4.22 2.59 -3.88
N SER A 239 -3.98 3.29 -2.80
CA SER A 239 -5.02 3.82 -1.92
C SER A 239 -4.63 5.22 -1.45
N VAL A 240 -5.61 6.01 -1.07
CA VAL A 240 -5.43 7.31 -0.45
C VAL A 240 -6.14 7.30 0.89
N PHE A 241 -5.56 7.89 1.90
CA PHE A 241 -6.29 8.25 3.10
C PHE A 241 -6.17 9.74 3.40
N LEU A 242 -7.24 10.31 3.93
CA LEU A 242 -7.31 11.66 4.45
C LEU A 242 -7.50 11.60 5.95
N ALA A 243 -6.65 12.28 6.69
CA ALA A 243 -6.67 12.23 8.14
C ALA A 243 -6.39 13.61 8.75
N ARG A 244 -6.95 13.85 9.95
CA ARG A 244 -6.70 15.05 10.75
C ARG A 244 -5.80 14.71 11.93
N GLY A 245 -4.90 15.63 12.25
CA GLY A 245 -4.05 15.55 13.43
C GLY A 245 -4.88 15.69 14.72
N THR A 246 -4.47 14.99 15.77
CA THR A 246 -5.16 15.00 17.07
C THR A 246 -4.17 15.19 18.22
N THR A 247 -4.60 15.86 19.28
CA THR A 247 -3.79 16.07 20.49
C THR A 247 -3.78 14.86 21.42
N LYS A 248 -4.72 13.94 21.28
CA LYS A 248 -4.88 12.80 22.19
C LYS A 248 -4.90 11.50 21.39
N HIS A 249 -4.24 10.48 21.93
CA HIS A 249 -4.47 9.12 21.45
C HIS A 249 -5.97 8.79 21.57
N ARG A 250 -6.57 8.45 20.45
CA ARG A 250 -7.98 8.06 20.41
C ARG A 250 -8.10 6.58 20.77
N THR A 251 -9.19 6.24 21.43
CA THR A 251 -9.61 4.84 21.46
C THR A 251 -9.81 4.39 20.00
N PRO A 252 -9.25 3.26 19.57
CA PRO A 252 -9.36 2.81 18.20
C PRO A 252 -10.81 2.43 17.87
N HIS A 253 -11.57 3.40 17.44
CA HIS A 253 -12.97 3.23 17.06
C HIS A 253 -13.18 3.78 15.66
N VAL A 254 -13.80 2.98 14.79
CA VAL A 254 -14.24 3.42 13.48
C VAL A 254 -15.65 3.99 13.64
N VAL A 255 -15.77 5.31 13.61
CA VAL A 255 -17.06 5.99 13.59
C VAL A 255 -17.07 6.91 12.39
N ASP A 256 -18.02 6.70 11.49
CA ASP A 256 -18.32 7.56 10.34
C ASP A 256 -17.14 7.86 9.39
N VAL A 257 -16.10 6.99 9.39
CA VAL A 257 -15.01 7.11 8.42
C VAL A 257 -15.53 6.75 7.03
N LYS A 258 -15.54 7.72 6.13
CA LYS A 258 -15.96 7.47 4.74
C LYS A 258 -15.01 6.48 4.07
N TYR A 259 -15.57 5.56 3.30
CA TYR A 259 -14.80 4.61 2.51
C TYR A 259 -15.34 4.56 1.09
N THR A 260 -14.45 4.78 0.12
CA THR A 260 -14.76 4.65 -1.31
C THR A 260 -13.84 3.62 -1.91
N SER A 261 -14.39 2.66 -2.65
CA SER A 261 -13.59 1.69 -3.41
C SER A 261 -13.93 1.74 -4.89
N ILE A 262 -12.92 1.53 -5.73
CA ILE A 262 -13.07 1.49 -7.17
C ILE A 262 -12.35 0.27 -7.75
N TYR A 263 -13.07 -0.57 -8.46
CA TYR A 263 -12.54 -1.79 -9.06
C TYR A 263 -13.14 -2.01 -10.45
N GLU A 264 -12.32 -2.60 -11.34
CA GLU A 264 -12.77 -2.96 -12.69
C GLU A 264 -13.96 -3.95 -12.63
N ALA A 265 -15.02 -3.62 -13.36
CA ALA A 265 -16.23 -4.45 -13.49
C ALA A 265 -16.20 -5.20 -14.82
N LYS A 266 -16.58 -6.49 -14.84
CA LYS A 266 -16.51 -7.35 -16.02
C LYS A 266 -17.59 -7.07 -17.06
N SER A 267 -18.71 -6.51 -16.66
CA SER A 267 -19.77 -6.04 -17.55
C SER A 267 -20.70 -5.14 -16.77
N ALA A 268 -20.96 -3.94 -17.26
CA ALA A 268 -22.07 -3.13 -16.83
C ALA A 268 -22.27 -1.97 -17.82
N GLU A 269 -23.48 -1.56 -18.04
CA GLU A 269 -23.78 -0.27 -18.63
C GLU A 269 -23.39 0.79 -17.59
N GLY A 270 -22.45 1.67 -17.93
CA GLY A 270 -21.96 2.71 -17.04
C GLY A 270 -22.02 4.08 -17.70
N THR A 271 -22.11 5.11 -16.90
CA THR A 271 -22.00 6.50 -17.38
C THR A 271 -20.57 6.78 -17.84
N ALA A 272 -20.41 7.35 -19.02
CA ALA A 272 -19.10 7.70 -19.56
C ALA A 272 -18.41 8.78 -18.72
N THR A 273 -17.12 8.62 -18.50
CA THR A 273 -16.25 9.63 -17.87
C THR A 273 -14.87 9.65 -18.51
N THR A 274 -14.25 10.80 -18.59
CA THR A 274 -12.87 10.95 -19.04
C THR A 274 -11.88 10.95 -17.87
N ASP A 275 -12.37 11.27 -16.66
CA ASP A 275 -11.57 11.26 -15.43
C ASP A 275 -12.28 10.44 -14.35
N ILE A 276 -11.70 9.29 -14.04
CA ILE A 276 -12.24 8.38 -13.04
C ILE A 276 -12.10 8.95 -11.62
N LEU A 277 -11.07 9.76 -11.34
CA LEU A 277 -10.86 10.35 -10.02
C LEU A 277 -11.85 11.46 -9.72
N ALA A 278 -12.29 12.22 -10.74
CA ALA A 278 -13.33 13.23 -10.56
C ALA A 278 -14.66 12.62 -10.09
N THR A 279 -14.91 11.35 -10.45
CA THR A 279 -16.14 10.63 -10.05
C THR A 279 -16.11 10.11 -8.61
N LEU A 280 -14.94 10.04 -7.96
CA LEU A 280 -14.84 9.60 -6.56
C LEU A 280 -15.50 10.56 -5.56
N SER A 281 -15.85 11.76 -6.00
CA SER A 281 -16.61 12.74 -5.23
C SER A 281 -18.13 12.56 -5.37
N ALA A 282 -18.61 11.66 -6.25
CA ALA A 282 -20.03 11.33 -6.38
C ALA A 282 -20.58 10.74 -5.05
N ARG A 283 -21.88 10.89 -4.81
CA ARG A 283 -22.48 10.49 -3.52
C ARG A 283 -22.95 9.04 -3.49
N ASP A 284 -23.15 8.43 -4.67
CA ASP A 284 -23.78 7.12 -4.79
C ASP A 284 -22.83 6.09 -5.42
N SER A 285 -23.10 4.82 -5.11
CA SER A 285 -22.42 3.70 -5.78
C SER A 285 -22.87 3.62 -7.23
N GLU A 286 -21.92 3.62 -8.17
CA GLU A 286 -22.23 3.67 -9.60
C GLU A 286 -21.18 2.97 -10.46
N VAL A 287 -21.55 2.69 -11.71
CA VAL A 287 -20.60 2.18 -12.72
C VAL A 287 -20.20 3.32 -13.65
N ARG A 288 -18.91 3.44 -13.89
CA ARG A 288 -18.30 4.41 -14.81
C ARG A 288 -17.53 3.71 -15.90
N SER A 289 -17.66 4.23 -17.12
CA SER A 289 -16.94 3.73 -18.30
C SER A 289 -15.93 4.78 -18.76
N ILE A 290 -14.69 4.38 -18.98
CA ILE A 290 -13.66 5.24 -19.53
C ILE A 290 -13.44 4.99 -21.03
N PRO A 291 -12.82 5.91 -21.78
CA PRO A 291 -12.70 5.82 -23.23
C PRO A 291 -11.94 4.61 -23.75
N ASP A 292 -11.11 3.95 -22.94
CA ASP A 292 -10.39 2.74 -23.30
C ASP A 292 -11.24 1.46 -23.23
N GLY A 293 -12.54 1.59 -22.93
CA GLY A 293 -13.49 0.49 -22.87
C GLY A 293 -13.54 -0.24 -21.53
N ARG A 294 -12.77 0.17 -20.53
CA ARG A 294 -12.89 -0.40 -19.17
C ARG A 294 -14.07 0.21 -18.43
N HIS A 295 -14.68 -0.60 -17.57
CA HIS A 295 -15.77 -0.20 -16.70
C HIS A 295 -15.33 -0.34 -15.26
N PHE A 296 -15.66 0.63 -14.41
CA PHE A 296 -15.30 0.62 -13.00
C PHE A 296 -16.56 0.73 -12.14
N LEU A 297 -16.67 -0.16 -11.18
CA LEU A 297 -17.67 -0.08 -10.13
C LEU A 297 -17.11 0.72 -8.96
N ILE A 298 -17.70 1.88 -8.70
CA ILE A 298 -17.44 2.71 -7.55
C ILE A 298 -18.43 2.31 -6.46
N ARG A 299 -17.92 2.01 -5.25
CA ARG A 299 -18.74 1.76 -4.07
C ARG A 299 -18.41 2.78 -3.01
N GLN A 300 -19.43 3.37 -2.44
CA GLN A 300 -19.32 4.30 -1.34
C GLN A 300 -20.03 3.77 -0.10
N GLY A 301 -19.46 4.03 1.04
CA GLY A 301 -20.00 3.60 2.31
C GLY A 301 -19.12 4.10 3.45
N VAL A 302 -19.13 3.38 4.54
CA VAL A 302 -18.28 3.64 5.71
C VAL A 302 -17.25 2.52 5.87
N LEU A 303 -16.15 2.86 6.51
CA LEU A 303 -15.13 1.89 6.86
C LEU A 303 -15.67 0.92 7.91
N ASP A 304 -15.56 -0.37 7.64
CA ASP A 304 -15.80 -1.42 8.64
C ASP A 304 -14.53 -2.23 8.85
N ASN A 305 -14.17 -2.42 10.11
CA ASN A 305 -13.05 -3.23 10.56
C ASN A 305 -13.48 -4.48 11.36
N GLY A 306 -14.78 -4.81 11.36
CA GLY A 306 -15.34 -5.93 12.10
C GLY A 306 -15.29 -5.74 13.63
N GLY A 307 -15.19 -4.50 14.13
CA GLY A 307 -15.04 -4.18 15.56
C GLY A 307 -13.65 -4.46 16.13
N ASP A 308 -12.69 -4.90 15.30
CA ASP A 308 -11.29 -5.14 15.69
C ASP A 308 -10.38 -4.03 15.12
N PRO A 309 -9.66 -3.26 15.96
CA PRO A 309 -8.74 -2.22 15.50
C PRO A 309 -7.65 -2.71 14.54
N GLU A 310 -7.32 -3.98 14.61
CA GLU A 310 -6.38 -4.66 13.72
C GLU A 310 -7.08 -5.44 12.61
N GLY A 311 -8.42 -5.46 12.62
CA GLY A 311 -9.26 -6.18 11.67
C GLY A 311 -9.06 -5.72 10.22
N VAL A 312 -9.42 -6.57 9.29
CA VAL A 312 -9.40 -6.25 7.86
C VAL A 312 -10.40 -5.14 7.57
N TRP A 313 -9.97 -4.14 6.80
CA TRP A 313 -10.81 -3.03 6.38
C TRP A 313 -11.63 -3.38 5.15
N ARG A 314 -12.92 -3.09 5.20
CA ARG A 314 -13.84 -3.21 4.07
C ARG A 314 -14.75 -1.98 3.97
N VAL A 315 -15.34 -1.77 2.81
CA VAL A 315 -16.45 -0.83 2.66
C VAL A 315 -17.72 -1.51 3.18
N ALA A 316 -18.38 -0.91 4.17
CA ALA A 316 -19.71 -1.26 4.60
C ALA A 316 -20.73 -0.47 3.76
N THR A 317 -21.64 -1.18 3.15
CA THR A 317 -22.81 -0.63 2.45
C THR A 317 -24.05 -1.34 2.97
N GLU A 318 -25.21 -0.69 2.91
CA GLU A 318 -26.45 -1.28 3.37
C GLU A 318 -26.67 -2.70 2.80
N THR A 319 -26.51 -2.85 1.48
CA THR A 319 -26.64 -4.16 0.82
C THR A 319 -25.62 -5.19 1.31
N SER A 320 -24.36 -4.79 1.55
CA SER A 320 -23.35 -5.74 2.01
C SER A 320 -23.58 -6.15 3.45
N ASP A 321 -24.09 -5.24 4.27
CA ASP A 321 -24.35 -5.49 5.69
C ASP A 321 -25.59 -6.38 5.87
N GLU A 322 -26.66 -6.15 5.14
CA GLU A 322 -27.82 -7.05 5.07
C GLU A 322 -27.42 -8.47 4.67
N TRP A 323 -26.52 -8.58 3.67
CA TRP A 323 -26.00 -9.88 3.24
C TRP A 323 -25.16 -10.54 4.34
N MET A 324 -24.27 -9.80 4.99
CA MET A 324 -23.44 -10.30 6.09
C MET A 324 -24.29 -10.74 7.28
N ASP A 325 -25.31 -9.98 7.63
CA ASP A 325 -26.26 -10.34 8.67
C ASP A 325 -27.05 -11.61 8.33
N THR A 326 -27.44 -11.75 7.07
CA THR A 326 -28.11 -12.95 6.60
C THR A 326 -27.18 -14.17 6.69
N VAL A 327 -25.95 -14.05 6.23
CA VAL A 327 -24.94 -15.10 6.37
C VAL A 327 -24.68 -15.43 7.85
N GLY A 328 -24.49 -14.40 8.69
CA GLY A 328 -24.24 -14.56 10.13
C GLY A 328 -25.34 -15.33 10.84
N ARG A 329 -26.60 -15.00 10.57
CA ARG A 329 -27.78 -15.71 11.13
C ARG A 329 -27.87 -17.18 10.72
N HIS A 330 -27.34 -17.54 9.54
CA HIS A 330 -27.37 -18.91 9.01
C HIS A 330 -26.02 -19.63 9.20
N THR A 331 -25.04 -19.00 9.83
CA THR A 331 -23.72 -19.60 10.06
C THR A 331 -23.70 -20.26 11.45
N TRP A 332 -23.56 -21.58 11.46
CA TRP A 332 -23.46 -22.33 12.73
C TRP A 332 -22.05 -22.37 13.31
N ASP A 333 -21.01 -22.22 12.44
CA ASP A 333 -19.60 -22.15 12.85
C ASP A 333 -18.71 -21.52 11.78
N THR A 334 -17.47 -21.18 12.15
CA THR A 334 -16.47 -20.59 11.28
C THR A 334 -15.40 -21.60 10.90
N PHE A 335 -14.79 -21.45 9.71
CA PHE A 335 -13.65 -22.27 9.31
C PHE A 335 -12.50 -22.25 10.33
N ARG A 336 -12.34 -21.16 11.08
CA ARG A 336 -11.32 -21.03 12.12
C ARG A 336 -11.52 -22.04 13.27
N ARG A 337 -12.76 -22.38 13.60
CA ARG A 337 -13.10 -23.35 14.64
C ARG A 337 -13.05 -24.79 14.12
N ILE A 338 -13.48 -24.98 12.88
CA ILE A 338 -13.55 -26.32 12.25
C ILE A 338 -12.15 -26.83 11.90
N GLY A 339 -11.22 -25.97 11.48
CA GLY A 339 -9.90 -26.38 11.05
C GLY A 339 -8.93 -25.26 10.75
N LYS A 340 -7.74 -25.62 10.29
CA LYS A 340 -6.70 -24.69 9.88
C LYS A 340 -6.70 -24.55 8.36
N ILE A 341 -7.02 -23.37 7.86
CA ILE A 341 -6.80 -23.03 6.45
C ILE A 341 -5.30 -22.84 6.24
N ARG A 342 -4.71 -23.64 5.37
CA ARG A 342 -3.29 -23.56 5.03
C ARG A 342 -3.12 -23.24 3.57
N VAL A 343 -2.02 -22.58 3.24
CA VAL A 343 -1.60 -22.44 1.86
C VAL A 343 -1.25 -23.81 1.31
N GLY A 344 -1.70 -24.12 0.10
CA GLY A 344 -1.34 -25.34 -0.60
C GLY A 344 0.17 -25.43 -0.89
N VAL A 345 0.56 -26.38 -1.71
CA VAL A 345 1.97 -26.56 -2.07
C VAL A 345 2.52 -25.28 -2.71
N LYS A 346 3.63 -24.79 -2.18
CA LYS A 346 4.43 -23.70 -2.78
C LYS A 346 5.72 -24.31 -3.26
N SER A 347 5.88 -24.45 -4.58
CA SER A 347 7.17 -24.69 -5.19
C SER A 347 7.71 -23.33 -5.64
N THR A 348 8.95 -23.00 -5.34
CA THR A 348 9.58 -21.77 -5.84
C THR A 348 9.92 -21.88 -7.34
N ALA A 349 9.69 -23.05 -7.94
CA ALA A 349 9.97 -23.35 -9.34
C ALA A 349 8.85 -24.24 -9.94
N ASP A 350 7.64 -23.70 -10.02
CA ASP A 350 6.45 -24.43 -10.50
C ASP A 350 6.68 -25.10 -11.86
N LYS A 351 7.39 -24.46 -12.79
CA LYS A 351 7.70 -25.02 -14.11
C LYS A 351 8.57 -26.28 -14.04
N VAL A 352 9.33 -26.45 -12.97
CA VAL A 352 10.20 -27.62 -12.74
C VAL A 352 9.43 -28.73 -12.04
N PHE A 353 8.69 -28.39 -10.97
CA PHE A 353 8.08 -29.38 -10.08
C PHE A 353 6.63 -29.72 -10.43
N ILE A 354 5.93 -28.89 -11.22
CA ILE A 354 4.51 -29.07 -11.52
C ILE A 354 4.31 -29.13 -13.05
N ARG A 355 3.95 -30.31 -13.54
CA ARG A 355 3.80 -30.55 -14.98
C ARG A 355 2.57 -31.41 -15.26
N SER A 356 2.20 -31.50 -16.54
CA SER A 356 1.15 -32.42 -17.07
C SER A 356 1.74 -33.45 -18.07
N ASP A 357 3.04 -33.37 -18.28
CA ASP A 357 3.77 -34.10 -19.33
C ASP A 357 5.00 -34.84 -18.77
N TRP A 358 4.88 -35.41 -17.57
CA TRP A 358 5.97 -36.13 -16.92
C TRP A 358 6.49 -37.33 -17.72
N ASP A 359 5.64 -37.95 -18.52
CA ASP A 359 6.03 -39.11 -19.35
C ASP A 359 6.86 -38.69 -20.56
N ALA A 360 6.89 -37.41 -20.91
CA ALA A 360 7.63 -36.89 -22.06
C ALA A 360 9.02 -36.30 -21.74
N ILE A 361 9.46 -36.38 -20.46
CA ILE A 361 10.76 -35.83 -20.06
C ILE A 361 11.90 -36.78 -20.41
N PRO A 362 13.08 -36.24 -20.80
CA PRO A 362 14.27 -37.04 -20.96
C PRO A 362 14.66 -37.78 -19.66
N GLY A 363 14.91 -39.06 -19.71
CA GLY A 363 15.20 -39.87 -18.54
C GLY A 363 13.99 -40.58 -17.93
N GLY A 364 12.78 -40.37 -18.48
CA GLY A 364 11.56 -41.03 -18.05
C GLY A 364 10.85 -40.37 -16.86
N ARG A 365 9.68 -40.90 -16.51
CA ARG A 365 8.86 -40.38 -15.41
C ARG A 365 9.53 -40.63 -14.06
N PRO A 366 9.70 -39.57 -13.22
CA PRO A 366 10.22 -39.76 -11.87
C PRO A 366 9.24 -40.57 -10.98
N GLU A 367 9.80 -41.37 -10.06
CA GLU A 367 9.01 -42.24 -9.18
C GLU A 367 8.10 -41.48 -8.22
N LEU A 368 8.54 -40.32 -7.72
CA LEU A 368 7.83 -39.56 -6.68
C LEU A 368 6.85 -38.48 -7.23
N VAL A 369 6.33 -38.72 -8.43
CA VAL A 369 5.29 -37.87 -9.00
C VAL A 369 3.92 -38.22 -8.42
N ARG A 370 3.17 -37.19 -7.98
CA ARG A 370 1.84 -37.33 -7.38
C ARG A 370 0.83 -36.42 -8.04
N PRO A 371 -0.45 -36.81 -8.12
CA PRO A 371 -1.52 -35.94 -8.60
C PRO A 371 -1.61 -34.65 -7.79
N LEU A 372 -1.80 -33.50 -8.48
CA LEU A 372 -1.95 -32.19 -7.86
C LEU A 372 -3.36 -31.65 -8.10
N ILE A 373 -4.06 -31.33 -7.01
CA ILE A 373 -5.34 -30.61 -7.09
C ILE A 373 -5.06 -29.13 -7.37
N THR A 374 -5.52 -28.63 -8.50
CA THR A 374 -5.42 -27.22 -8.91
C THR A 374 -6.80 -26.58 -8.98
N ARG A 375 -6.85 -25.27 -9.28
CA ARG A 375 -8.14 -24.57 -9.53
C ARG A 375 -9.01 -25.22 -10.60
N HIS A 376 -8.40 -25.93 -11.53
CA HIS A 376 -9.14 -26.61 -12.62
C HIS A 376 -9.87 -27.88 -12.15
N CYS A 377 -9.45 -28.43 -11.01
CA CYS A 377 -10.16 -29.54 -10.36
C CYS A 377 -11.32 -29.05 -9.49
N ALA A 378 -11.32 -27.78 -9.07
CA ALA A 378 -12.31 -27.22 -8.19
C ALA A 378 -13.60 -26.92 -8.96
N GLN A 379 -14.70 -27.45 -8.48
CA GLN A 379 -16.06 -27.16 -8.97
C GLN A 379 -16.94 -26.78 -7.78
N ARG A 380 -18.13 -26.23 -8.06
CA ARG A 380 -19.06 -25.88 -6.97
C ARG A 380 -19.44 -27.13 -6.20
N PHE A 381 -19.08 -27.17 -4.91
CA PHE A 381 -19.32 -28.25 -3.94
C PHE A 381 -18.64 -29.60 -4.23
N LYS A 382 -17.75 -29.71 -5.22
CA LYS A 382 -17.00 -30.93 -5.51
C LYS A 382 -15.67 -30.65 -6.18
N SER A 383 -14.82 -31.67 -6.26
CA SER A 383 -13.66 -31.67 -7.15
C SER A 383 -13.86 -32.73 -8.25
N ALA A 384 -13.34 -32.46 -9.43
CA ALA A 384 -13.36 -33.37 -10.56
C ALA A 384 -12.03 -33.34 -11.32
N ILE A 385 -11.72 -34.44 -11.98
CA ILE A 385 -10.55 -34.49 -12.88
C ILE A 385 -10.85 -33.57 -14.07
N PRO A 386 -9.95 -32.63 -14.42
CA PRO A 386 -10.15 -31.78 -15.57
C PRO A 386 -10.28 -32.57 -16.88
N ASP A 387 -11.17 -32.17 -17.75
CA ASP A 387 -11.35 -32.85 -19.06
C ASP A 387 -10.12 -32.69 -19.94
N LYS A 388 -9.51 -31.51 -19.94
CA LYS A 388 -8.32 -31.21 -20.76
C LYS A 388 -7.06 -31.83 -20.11
N PRO A 389 -6.32 -32.69 -20.80
CA PRO A 389 -5.09 -33.33 -20.27
C PRO A 389 -4.06 -32.30 -19.79
N SER A 390 -3.91 -31.16 -20.46
CA SER A 390 -2.98 -30.08 -20.09
C SER A 390 -3.30 -29.41 -18.75
N GLN A 391 -4.49 -29.59 -18.23
CA GLN A 391 -4.96 -29.08 -16.94
C GLN A 391 -4.79 -30.11 -15.80
N ARG A 392 -4.53 -31.38 -16.14
CA ARG A 392 -4.26 -32.45 -15.18
C ARG A 392 -2.81 -32.32 -14.72
N LYS A 393 -2.59 -31.58 -13.66
CA LYS A 393 -1.25 -31.34 -13.14
C LYS A 393 -0.85 -32.40 -12.12
N GLU A 394 0.42 -32.71 -12.16
CA GLU A 394 1.08 -33.57 -11.20
C GLU A 394 2.32 -32.87 -10.66
N ILE A 395 2.72 -33.20 -9.47
CA ILE A 395 3.87 -32.61 -8.79
C ILE A 395 4.92 -33.66 -8.47
N LEU A 396 6.17 -33.34 -8.73
CA LEU A 396 7.31 -34.06 -8.17
C LEU A 396 7.43 -33.69 -6.69
N TYR A 397 7.13 -34.65 -5.80
CA TYR A 397 7.07 -34.43 -4.36
C TYR A 397 8.00 -35.36 -3.62
N PRO A 398 9.30 -35.03 -3.48
CA PRO A 398 10.34 -35.89 -2.91
C PRO A 398 10.30 -35.98 -1.39
N HIS A 399 9.23 -35.55 -0.73
CA HIS A 399 9.13 -35.56 0.73
C HIS A 399 8.27 -36.73 1.22
N LYS A 400 8.72 -37.42 2.25
CA LYS A 400 7.91 -38.36 3.01
C LYS A 400 7.26 -37.67 4.21
N SER A 401 6.03 -38.06 4.53
CA SER A 401 5.42 -37.71 5.81
C SER A 401 6.12 -38.44 6.94
N THR A 402 6.58 -37.72 7.95
CA THR A 402 7.07 -38.30 9.20
C THR A 402 5.93 -38.38 10.22
N GLU A 403 6.06 -39.24 11.23
CA GLU A 403 5.09 -39.36 12.33
C GLU A 403 4.89 -38.05 13.09
N THR A 404 5.90 -37.15 13.10
CA THR A 404 5.83 -35.81 13.71
C THR A 404 5.19 -34.77 12.81
N GLY A 405 4.69 -35.12 11.63
CA GLY A 405 4.08 -34.22 10.66
C GLY A 405 5.08 -33.29 9.94
N ARG A 406 6.39 -33.48 10.10
CA ARG A 406 7.43 -32.78 9.32
C ARG A 406 7.73 -33.59 8.07
N ALA A 407 7.92 -32.90 6.95
CA ALA A 407 8.38 -33.54 5.72
C ALA A 407 9.88 -33.80 5.82
N ALA A 408 10.28 -35.02 5.51
CA ALA A 408 11.68 -35.39 5.31
C ALA A 408 11.95 -35.54 3.81
N VAL A 409 13.17 -35.22 3.37
CA VAL A 409 13.64 -35.46 2.01
C VAL A 409 14.32 -36.83 2.02
N ASP A 410 13.99 -37.66 1.04
CA ASP A 410 14.68 -38.97 0.81
C ASP A 410 16.02 -38.72 0.14
#